data_b36d7083b42a92af12c671f9bb712acb
#
_entry.id   b36d7083b42a92af12c671f9bb712acb
#
_cell.length_a   1.000
_cell.length_b   1.000
_cell.length_c   1.000
_cell.angle_alpha   90.00
_cell.angle_beta   90.00
_cell.angle_gamma   90.00
#
_symmetry.space_group_name_H-M   'P 1'
#
loop_
_entity.id
_entity.type
_entity.pdbx_description
1 polymer ?
#
loop_
_entity_poly.entity_id
_entity_poly.type
_entity_poly.pdbx_seq_one_letter_code
_entity_poly.pdbx_strand_id
1 'polypeptide(L)'
;MALRIAGERAVSDPHAGLDDLIADLRDESAPWDALSTGDDADADAVRTVFAWSYRALPEDAARLFRLLGLHPGPTFGPHAAAALAGAPPRRTRQLLDTLVGAHLLDQPASHRYEFHDLLRAYATAQARQDEPSEAREAAPRRVLDWYLHTADAAQEWLAPGGERLPLDPPDEAVTPVAFRDYDQAVDWSEREHANFLPAVRAAEAAGLVHHTWRLAAVLWHAQAPSASGADWLPVGEMGLRAARHLGDRPAEALLMERVGMGHARVGRLAESAECHREALAIREELGDREGVAESTNLRCVVALRGRLLAEAERRFTEAMAVFTELGRERPAGIARANLAVVRFQAGRLDEAEPDARAIEALHRERGDKAGLGNILRLISAIELETGRPEAALRTAAEAVEHELDLRDHTLEGYWLLALGAAQGAAGLPGDALVSFQRSAVLHRRLGNRGREALAWQGAGEVYAALGRDEEAAAFLRRAAAAHRELGDRWNEALALEALGGPGDRERALTLIAPDDDPRAAARRARLRAAGRRRRRRK
;
A
#
# COMPACT_ATOMS: atom_id res chain seq x y z
N MET A 1 -0.10 -8.45 36.65
CA MET A 1 0.34 -9.79 37.05
C MET A 1 1.49 -10.28 36.16
N ALA A 2 1.29 -10.52 34.87
CA ALA A 2 2.33 -11.00 33.95
C ALA A 2 3.63 -10.17 33.94
N LEU A 3 3.53 -8.83 33.93
CA LEU A 3 4.70 -7.93 34.04
C LEU A 3 5.47 -8.06 35.35
N ARG A 4 4.79 -8.41 36.46
CA ARG A 4 5.45 -8.64 37.74
C ARG A 4 6.23 -9.94 37.70
N ILE A 5 5.67 -11.02 37.18
CA ILE A 5 6.33 -12.32 37.05
C ILE A 5 7.53 -12.21 36.09
N ALA A 6 7.36 -11.55 34.92
CA ALA A 6 8.47 -11.29 34.01
C ALA A 6 9.60 -10.45 34.66
N GLY A 7 9.22 -9.46 35.48
CA GLY A 7 10.18 -8.65 36.25
C GLY A 7 10.92 -9.46 37.32
N GLU A 8 10.24 -10.36 38.03
CA GLU A 8 10.85 -11.25 39.04
C GLU A 8 11.83 -12.24 38.38
N ARG A 9 11.48 -12.77 37.16
CA ARG A 9 12.40 -13.62 36.38
C ARG A 9 13.67 -12.87 35.95
N ALA A 10 13.49 -11.64 35.41
CA ALA A 10 14.63 -10.80 35.04
C ALA A 10 15.57 -10.49 36.24
N VAL A 11 15.03 -10.43 37.43
CA VAL A 11 15.82 -10.25 38.70
C VAL A 11 16.47 -11.56 39.15
N SER A 12 15.81 -12.70 38.92
CA SER A 12 16.28 -14.02 39.35
C SER A 12 17.36 -14.62 38.44
N ASP A 13 17.41 -14.20 37.17
CA ASP A 13 18.45 -14.54 36.19
C ASP A 13 19.16 -13.30 35.67
N PRO A 14 20.15 -12.75 36.36
CA PRO A 14 20.90 -11.56 35.97
C PRO A 14 21.71 -11.71 34.67
N HIS A 15 21.83 -12.93 34.15
CA HIS A 15 22.56 -13.23 32.92
C HIS A 15 21.65 -13.37 31.69
N ALA A 16 20.33 -13.50 31.86
CA ALA A 16 19.37 -13.42 30.77
C ALA A 16 19.25 -11.97 30.30
N GLY A 17 19.56 -11.70 29.05
CA GLY A 17 19.35 -10.39 28.44
C GLY A 17 17.87 -10.03 28.39
N LEU A 18 17.55 -8.74 28.54
CA LEU A 18 16.16 -8.27 28.39
C LEU A 18 15.60 -8.65 27.02
N ASP A 19 16.46 -8.67 25.99
CA ASP A 19 16.12 -9.07 24.62
C ASP A 19 15.77 -10.57 24.52
N ASP A 20 16.44 -11.43 25.30
CA ASP A 20 16.13 -12.86 25.36
C ASP A 20 14.76 -13.08 26.02
N LEU A 21 14.48 -12.37 27.13
CA LEU A 21 13.17 -12.40 27.77
C LEU A 21 12.05 -11.90 26.89
N ILE A 22 12.31 -10.85 26.08
CA ILE A 22 11.36 -10.32 25.08
C ILE A 22 11.18 -11.33 23.94
N ALA A 23 12.23 -12.01 23.51
CA ALA A 23 12.15 -13.05 22.49
C ALA A 23 11.32 -14.24 22.98
N ASP A 24 11.55 -14.70 24.21
CA ASP A 24 10.79 -15.77 24.86
C ASP A 24 9.30 -15.41 25.01
N LEU A 25 8.99 -14.15 25.39
CA LEU A 25 7.61 -13.66 25.50
C LEU A 25 6.93 -13.47 24.14
N ARG A 26 7.71 -13.28 23.06
CA ARG A 26 7.21 -13.19 21.68
C ARG A 26 7.07 -14.54 21.01
N ASP A 27 7.73 -15.56 21.50
CA ASP A 27 7.55 -16.94 21.02
C ASP A 27 6.18 -17.45 21.49
N GLU A 28 5.21 -17.46 20.57
CA GLU A 28 3.84 -17.93 20.82
C GLU A 28 3.80 -19.41 21.27
N SER A 29 4.89 -20.15 21.09
CA SER A 29 4.96 -21.56 21.47
C SER A 29 5.25 -21.80 22.95
N ALA A 30 5.85 -20.83 23.67
CA ALA A 30 6.26 -20.99 25.06
C ALA A 30 5.98 -19.81 26.01
N PRO A 31 4.86 -19.06 25.92
CA PRO A 31 4.59 -17.91 26.78
C PRO A 31 4.45 -18.31 28.28
N TRP A 32 4.21 -19.59 28.57
CA TRP A 32 4.08 -20.14 29.92
C TRP A 32 5.43 -20.45 30.54
N ASP A 33 6.37 -20.94 29.72
CA ASP A 33 7.73 -21.23 30.18
C ASP A 33 8.49 -19.93 30.48
N ALA A 34 8.25 -18.89 29.67
CA ALA A 34 8.79 -17.54 29.85
C ALA A 34 8.30 -16.86 31.15
N LEU A 35 7.12 -17.21 31.64
CA LEU A 35 6.54 -16.69 32.88
C LEU A 35 6.86 -17.54 34.12
N SER A 36 7.50 -18.69 33.95
CA SER A 36 7.95 -19.54 35.07
C SER A 36 9.16 -18.91 35.74
N THR A 37 9.05 -18.58 37.04
CA THR A 37 10.14 -18.03 37.85
C THR A 37 10.93 -19.12 38.59
N GLY A 38 10.73 -20.38 38.18
CA GLY A 38 11.29 -21.53 38.91
C GLY A 38 10.43 -22.02 40.09
N ASP A 39 9.39 -21.30 40.43
CA ASP A 39 8.34 -21.72 41.34
C ASP A 39 7.08 -22.03 40.51
N ASP A 40 6.79 -23.31 40.24
CA ASP A 40 5.62 -23.80 39.49
C ASP A 40 4.28 -23.20 39.99
N ALA A 41 4.27 -22.73 41.24
CA ALA A 41 3.09 -22.20 41.91
C ALA A 41 2.53 -20.90 41.32
N ASP A 42 3.36 -20.00 40.77
CA ASP A 42 2.89 -18.70 40.25
C ASP A 42 2.36 -18.79 38.79
N ALA A 43 2.98 -19.60 37.95
CA ALA A 43 2.46 -19.90 36.60
C ALA A 43 1.14 -20.69 36.70
N ASP A 44 1.04 -21.60 37.66
CA ASP A 44 -0.17 -22.35 37.99
C ASP A 44 -1.28 -21.44 38.58
N ALA A 45 -0.93 -20.39 39.32
CA ALA A 45 -1.91 -19.43 39.85
C ALA A 45 -2.61 -18.64 38.73
N VAL A 46 -1.87 -18.18 37.73
CA VAL A 46 -2.44 -17.47 36.56
C VAL A 46 -3.32 -18.40 35.70
N ARG A 47 -2.84 -19.63 35.46
CA ARG A 47 -3.63 -20.67 34.78
C ARG A 47 -4.89 -21.00 35.56
N THR A 48 -4.82 -21.08 36.87
CA THR A 48 -5.96 -21.42 37.75
C THR A 48 -7.05 -20.35 37.65
N VAL A 49 -6.69 -19.05 37.62
CA VAL A 49 -7.65 -17.95 37.49
C VAL A 49 -8.36 -18.02 36.14
N PHE A 50 -7.62 -18.23 35.05
CA PHE A 50 -8.23 -18.40 33.72
C PHE A 50 -9.11 -19.65 33.63
N ALA A 51 -8.65 -20.75 34.21
CA ALA A 51 -9.40 -22.02 34.25
C ALA A 51 -10.75 -21.88 34.98
N TRP A 52 -10.83 -21.08 36.02
CA TRP A 52 -12.11 -20.84 36.73
C TRP A 52 -13.10 -20.11 35.84
N SER A 53 -12.70 -18.97 35.21
CA SER A 53 -13.57 -18.24 34.31
C SER A 53 -13.97 -19.09 33.11
N TYR A 54 -13.05 -19.88 32.56
CA TYR A 54 -13.31 -20.77 31.43
C TYR A 54 -14.28 -21.92 31.79
N ARG A 55 -14.09 -22.58 32.94
CA ARG A 55 -14.95 -23.67 33.38
C ARG A 55 -16.37 -23.24 33.73
N ALA A 56 -16.57 -21.97 34.05
CA ALA A 56 -17.89 -21.40 34.31
C ALA A 56 -18.69 -21.09 33.01
N LEU A 57 -18.05 -21.20 31.85
CA LEU A 57 -18.70 -20.92 30.58
C LEU A 57 -19.70 -22.01 30.19
N PRO A 58 -20.82 -21.66 29.53
CA PRO A 58 -21.60 -22.61 28.75
C PRO A 58 -20.73 -23.27 27.66
N GLU A 59 -20.98 -24.54 27.36
CA GLU A 59 -20.15 -25.31 26.42
C GLU A 59 -19.96 -24.65 25.05
N ASP A 60 -21.00 -24.03 24.49
CA ASP A 60 -20.90 -23.30 23.23
C ASP A 60 -19.90 -22.12 23.31
N ALA A 61 -19.90 -21.40 24.44
CA ALA A 61 -18.99 -20.28 24.66
C ALA A 61 -17.56 -20.76 24.91
N ALA A 62 -17.40 -21.86 25.69
CA ALA A 62 -16.12 -22.50 25.90
C ALA A 62 -15.51 -22.99 24.58
N ARG A 63 -16.32 -23.63 23.72
CA ARG A 63 -15.87 -24.06 22.40
C ARG A 63 -15.48 -22.89 21.51
N LEU A 64 -16.28 -21.81 21.49
CA LEU A 64 -15.91 -20.60 20.74
C LEU A 64 -14.59 -20.02 21.25
N PHE A 65 -14.40 -19.92 22.56
CA PHE A 65 -13.16 -19.44 23.16
C PHE A 65 -11.94 -20.24 22.68
N ARG A 66 -12.01 -21.59 22.71
CA ARG A 66 -10.95 -22.48 22.22
C ARG A 66 -10.63 -22.21 20.74
N LEU A 67 -11.67 -22.17 19.89
CA LEU A 67 -11.48 -21.96 18.46
C LEU A 67 -10.92 -20.56 18.15
N LEU A 68 -11.35 -19.51 18.87
CA LEU A 68 -10.82 -18.15 18.71
C LEU A 68 -9.33 -18.06 18.99
N GLY A 69 -8.78 -18.93 19.85
CA GLY A 69 -7.34 -19.08 20.06
C GLY A 69 -6.57 -19.47 18.78
N LEU A 70 -7.26 -20.01 17.77
CA LEU A 70 -6.70 -20.40 16.48
C LEU A 70 -6.82 -19.28 15.42
N HIS A 71 -7.43 -18.14 15.76
CA HIS A 71 -7.56 -17.01 14.83
C HIS A 71 -6.18 -16.42 14.50
N PRO A 72 -5.82 -16.22 13.21
CA PRO A 72 -4.46 -15.84 12.84
C PRO A 72 -4.09 -14.40 13.22
N GLY A 73 -5.06 -13.49 13.27
CA GLY A 73 -4.82 -12.08 13.48
C GLY A 73 -4.95 -11.60 14.93
N PRO A 74 -4.49 -10.39 15.24
CA PRO A 74 -4.53 -9.85 16.60
C PRO A 74 -5.95 -9.56 17.10
N THR A 75 -6.84 -9.16 16.22
CA THR A 75 -8.23 -8.81 16.55
C THR A 75 -9.19 -9.43 15.55
N PHE A 76 -10.47 -9.56 15.90
CA PHE A 76 -11.47 -10.15 15.01
C PHE A 76 -12.85 -9.54 15.21
N GLY A 77 -13.66 -9.58 14.15
CA GLY A 77 -15.07 -9.22 14.17
C GLY A 77 -16.01 -10.42 14.29
N PRO A 78 -17.32 -10.20 14.50
CA PRO A 78 -18.29 -11.29 14.65
C PRO A 78 -18.38 -12.22 13.44
N HIS A 79 -18.15 -11.71 12.22
CA HIS A 79 -18.20 -12.51 11.00
C HIS A 79 -16.99 -13.44 10.86
N ALA A 80 -15.79 -12.95 11.16
CA ALA A 80 -14.58 -13.78 11.19
C ALA A 80 -14.70 -14.87 12.27
N ALA A 81 -15.16 -14.51 13.48
CA ALA A 81 -15.40 -15.44 14.56
C ALA A 81 -16.48 -16.48 14.19
N ALA A 82 -17.52 -16.09 13.45
CA ALA A 82 -18.57 -16.98 12.98
C ALA A 82 -18.03 -18.00 11.97
N ALA A 83 -17.25 -17.57 11.00
CA ALA A 83 -16.58 -18.43 10.05
C ALA A 83 -15.65 -19.44 10.75
N LEU A 84 -14.81 -18.95 11.68
CA LEU A 84 -13.92 -19.79 12.48
C LEU A 84 -14.70 -20.88 13.23
N ALA A 85 -15.81 -20.51 13.89
CA ALA A 85 -16.64 -21.42 14.66
C ALA A 85 -17.52 -22.34 13.80
N GLY A 86 -17.72 -22.03 12.52
CA GLY A 86 -18.71 -22.70 11.68
C GLY A 86 -20.14 -22.49 12.18
N ALA A 87 -20.46 -21.27 12.65
CA ALA A 87 -21.73 -20.95 13.30
C ALA A 87 -22.34 -19.65 12.73
N PRO A 88 -23.67 -19.45 12.82
CA PRO A 88 -24.31 -18.23 12.32
C PRO A 88 -23.79 -16.98 13.03
N PRO A 89 -23.54 -15.86 12.32
CA PRO A 89 -22.96 -14.62 12.90
C PRO A 89 -23.76 -14.06 14.09
N ARG A 90 -25.09 -14.19 14.04
CA ARG A 90 -25.98 -13.73 15.13
C ARG A 90 -25.76 -14.51 16.43
N ARG A 91 -25.62 -15.84 16.33
CA ARG A 91 -25.34 -16.69 17.49
C ARG A 91 -23.94 -16.42 18.04
N THR A 92 -22.96 -16.32 17.14
CA THR A 92 -21.58 -16.05 17.51
C THR A 92 -21.43 -14.73 18.26
N ARG A 93 -22.17 -13.68 17.88
CA ARG A 93 -22.17 -12.40 18.62
C ARG A 93 -22.63 -12.57 20.06
N GLN A 94 -23.68 -13.31 20.32
CA GLN A 94 -24.14 -13.59 21.68
C GLN A 94 -23.08 -14.32 22.52
N LEU A 95 -22.37 -15.26 21.90
CA LEU A 95 -21.30 -15.97 22.58
C LEU A 95 -20.09 -15.06 22.84
N LEU A 96 -19.74 -14.17 21.90
CA LEU A 96 -18.69 -13.16 22.10
C LEU A 96 -19.04 -12.22 23.28
N ASP A 97 -20.30 -11.78 23.37
CA ASP A 97 -20.78 -10.96 24.49
C ASP A 97 -20.66 -11.72 25.84
N THR A 98 -20.91 -13.04 25.84
CA THR A 98 -20.69 -13.89 27.00
C THR A 98 -19.21 -13.96 27.41
N LEU A 99 -18.31 -14.10 26.43
CA LEU A 99 -16.86 -14.14 26.67
C LEU A 99 -16.31 -12.81 27.21
N VAL A 100 -16.81 -11.69 26.70
CA VAL A 100 -16.48 -10.35 27.22
C VAL A 100 -16.99 -10.19 28.65
N GLY A 101 -18.24 -10.61 28.92
CA GLY A 101 -18.81 -10.59 30.27
C GLY A 101 -18.04 -11.46 31.29
N ALA A 102 -17.39 -12.53 30.81
CA ALA A 102 -16.51 -13.39 31.61
C ALA A 102 -15.06 -12.89 31.71
N HIS A 103 -14.72 -11.75 31.13
CA HIS A 103 -13.38 -11.16 31.04
C HIS A 103 -12.34 -12.07 30.34
N LEU A 104 -12.79 -12.89 29.40
CA LEU A 104 -11.94 -13.76 28.59
C LEU A 104 -11.62 -13.15 27.21
N LEU A 105 -12.30 -12.07 26.86
CA LEU A 105 -12.06 -11.23 25.68
C LEU A 105 -12.19 -9.76 26.05
N ASP A 106 -11.39 -8.92 25.40
CA ASP A 106 -11.55 -7.48 25.42
C ASP A 106 -12.32 -7.01 24.18
N GLN A 107 -13.06 -5.90 24.30
CA GLN A 107 -13.78 -5.26 23.22
C GLN A 107 -13.30 -3.82 23.07
N PRO A 108 -12.16 -3.55 22.37
CA PRO A 108 -11.58 -2.22 22.22
C PRO A 108 -12.43 -1.25 21.40
N ALA A 109 -13.32 -1.78 20.54
CA ALA A 109 -14.24 -0.98 19.73
C ALA A 109 -15.55 -1.76 19.46
N SER A 110 -16.58 -1.06 18.97
CA SER A 110 -17.85 -1.71 18.61
C SER A 110 -17.61 -2.84 17.62
N HIS A 111 -18.07 -4.05 17.97
CA HIS A 111 -17.92 -5.27 17.17
C HIS A 111 -16.48 -5.64 16.82
N ARG A 112 -15.51 -5.23 17.64
CA ARG A 112 -14.12 -5.64 17.54
C ARG A 112 -13.67 -6.26 18.85
N TYR A 113 -13.09 -7.44 18.77
CA TYR A 113 -12.69 -8.25 19.91
C TYR A 113 -11.22 -8.62 19.79
N GLU A 114 -10.57 -8.77 20.93
CA GLU A 114 -9.19 -9.19 21.01
C GLU A 114 -8.94 -10.02 22.26
N PHE A 115 -7.90 -10.82 22.19
CA PHE A 115 -7.37 -11.50 23.36
C PHE A 115 -6.25 -10.69 24.01
N HIS A 116 -6.20 -10.73 25.32
CA HIS A 116 -4.92 -10.54 25.98
C HIS A 116 -4.00 -11.74 25.66
N ASP A 117 -2.69 -11.50 25.45
CA ASP A 117 -1.74 -12.51 24.94
C ASP A 117 -1.78 -13.83 25.72
N LEU A 118 -1.83 -13.75 27.06
CA LEU A 118 -1.92 -14.94 27.92
C LEU A 118 -3.23 -15.72 27.76
N LEU A 119 -4.33 -15.02 27.55
CA LEU A 119 -5.63 -15.66 27.29
C LEU A 119 -5.67 -16.30 25.90
N ARG A 120 -5.01 -15.71 24.92
CA ARG A 120 -4.83 -16.32 23.59
C ARG A 120 -4.05 -17.63 23.69
N ALA A 121 -2.91 -17.61 24.37
CA ALA A 121 -2.10 -18.80 24.57
C ALA A 121 -2.87 -19.89 25.33
N TYR A 122 -3.64 -19.52 26.36
CA TYR A 122 -4.51 -20.44 27.08
C TYR A 122 -5.60 -21.04 26.18
N ALA A 123 -6.31 -20.22 25.40
CA ALA A 123 -7.32 -20.66 24.44
C ALA A 123 -6.74 -21.63 23.40
N THR A 124 -5.56 -21.31 22.87
CA THR A 124 -4.84 -22.17 21.91
C THR A 124 -4.44 -23.52 22.54
N ALA A 125 -3.97 -23.53 23.78
CA ALA A 125 -3.64 -24.76 24.52
C ALA A 125 -4.90 -25.61 24.76
N GLN A 126 -6.01 -24.99 25.19
CA GLN A 126 -7.28 -25.70 25.37
C GLN A 126 -7.83 -26.23 24.04
N ALA A 127 -7.66 -25.50 22.92
CA ALA A 127 -8.05 -26.00 21.59
C ALA A 127 -7.27 -27.27 21.22
N ARG A 128 -5.96 -27.31 21.53
CA ARG A 128 -5.12 -28.50 21.27
C ARG A 128 -5.52 -29.69 22.11
N GLN A 129 -5.99 -29.45 23.34
CA GLN A 129 -6.36 -30.49 24.29
C GLN A 129 -7.78 -31.02 24.04
N ASP A 130 -8.75 -30.13 23.84
CA ASP A 130 -10.17 -30.46 23.92
C ASP A 130 -10.87 -30.55 22.54
N GLU A 131 -10.29 -29.92 21.48
CA GLU A 131 -10.89 -29.97 20.14
C GLU A 131 -10.30 -31.12 19.29
N PRO A 132 -11.13 -31.86 18.55
CA PRO A 132 -10.66 -32.85 17.58
C PRO A 132 -9.72 -32.25 16.55
N SER A 133 -8.75 -33.02 16.03
CA SER A 133 -7.79 -32.55 15.01
C SER A 133 -8.51 -31.97 13.77
N GLU A 134 -9.57 -32.63 13.32
CA GLU A 134 -10.39 -32.14 12.20
C GLU A 134 -10.96 -30.74 12.45
N ALA A 135 -11.49 -30.49 13.65
CA ALA A 135 -12.04 -29.19 14.01
C ALA A 135 -10.95 -28.10 14.07
N ARG A 136 -9.77 -28.46 14.60
CA ARG A 136 -8.60 -27.56 14.67
C ARG A 136 -8.02 -27.21 13.30
N GLU A 137 -8.12 -28.10 12.33
CA GLU A 137 -7.69 -27.87 10.96
C GLU A 137 -8.77 -27.14 10.15
N ALA A 138 -10.04 -27.48 10.33
CA ALA A 138 -11.14 -26.87 9.61
C ALA A 138 -11.39 -25.40 10.03
N ALA A 139 -11.25 -25.05 11.31
CA ALA A 139 -11.53 -23.72 11.80
C ALA A 139 -10.64 -22.65 11.16
N PRO A 140 -9.30 -22.77 11.12
CA PRO A 140 -8.44 -21.84 10.38
C PRO A 140 -8.76 -21.78 8.88
N ARG A 141 -9.07 -22.92 8.25
CA ARG A 141 -9.44 -22.93 6.81
C ARG A 141 -10.68 -22.10 6.56
N ARG A 142 -11.73 -22.23 7.38
CA ARG A 142 -12.97 -21.44 7.23
C ARG A 142 -12.73 -19.93 7.39
N VAL A 143 -11.90 -19.51 8.35
CA VAL A 143 -11.62 -18.06 8.50
C VAL A 143 -10.75 -17.53 7.37
N LEU A 144 -9.83 -18.33 6.83
CA LEU A 144 -9.04 -17.97 5.64
C LEU A 144 -9.93 -17.86 4.39
N ASP A 145 -10.87 -18.78 4.24
CA ASP A 145 -11.87 -18.77 3.19
C ASP A 145 -12.79 -17.55 3.30
N TRP A 146 -13.18 -17.19 4.53
CA TRP A 146 -13.93 -15.98 4.80
C TRP A 146 -13.15 -14.72 4.40
N TYR A 147 -11.85 -14.62 4.73
CA TYR A 147 -11.01 -13.50 4.31
C TYR A 147 -10.91 -13.44 2.79
N LEU A 148 -10.71 -14.58 2.13
CA LEU A 148 -10.57 -14.66 0.67
C LEU A 148 -11.83 -14.12 -0.04
N HIS A 149 -12.99 -14.66 0.31
CA HIS A 149 -14.24 -14.29 -0.35
C HIS A 149 -14.77 -12.91 0.07
N THR A 150 -14.52 -12.47 1.30
CA THR A 150 -14.88 -11.11 1.72
C THR A 150 -13.97 -10.06 1.06
N ALA A 151 -12.68 -10.35 0.90
CA ALA A 151 -11.76 -9.48 0.16
C ALA A 151 -12.10 -9.42 -1.33
N ASP A 152 -12.52 -10.53 -1.93
CA ASP A 152 -13.01 -10.55 -3.32
C ASP A 152 -14.30 -9.71 -3.48
N ALA A 153 -15.21 -9.78 -2.53
CA ALA A 153 -16.40 -8.92 -2.52
C ALA A 153 -16.05 -7.43 -2.31
N ALA A 154 -15.05 -7.13 -1.49
CA ALA A 154 -14.58 -5.75 -1.29
C ALA A 154 -13.90 -5.19 -2.56
N GLN A 155 -13.24 -6.02 -3.36
CA GLN A 155 -12.59 -5.60 -4.61
C GLN A 155 -13.58 -4.96 -5.59
N GLU A 156 -14.84 -5.37 -5.61
CA GLU A 156 -15.88 -4.78 -6.46
C GLU A 156 -16.02 -3.26 -6.22
N TRP A 157 -15.82 -2.83 -4.98
CA TRP A 157 -15.93 -1.45 -4.55
C TRP A 157 -14.57 -0.72 -4.55
N LEU A 158 -13.51 -1.37 -4.06
CA LEU A 158 -12.20 -0.75 -3.87
C LEU A 158 -11.39 -0.64 -5.17
N ALA A 159 -11.61 -1.59 -6.11
CA ALA A 159 -10.93 -1.61 -7.40
C ALA A 159 -11.93 -1.98 -8.52
N PRO A 160 -12.96 -1.17 -8.77
CA PRO A 160 -14.00 -1.48 -9.74
C PRO A 160 -13.40 -1.69 -11.14
N GLY A 161 -13.76 -2.81 -11.79
CA GLY A 161 -13.23 -3.20 -13.10
C GLY A 161 -11.78 -3.71 -13.08
N GLY A 162 -11.21 -3.99 -11.92
CA GLY A 162 -10.00 -4.81 -11.80
C GLY A 162 -10.30 -6.28 -12.16
N GLU A 163 -9.27 -6.98 -12.63
CA GLU A 163 -9.40 -8.42 -12.90
C GLU A 163 -9.74 -9.17 -11.61
N ARG A 164 -10.78 -10.00 -11.68
CA ARG A 164 -11.19 -10.87 -10.56
C ARG A 164 -10.69 -12.29 -10.81
N LEU A 165 -10.13 -12.89 -9.77
CA LEU A 165 -9.73 -14.29 -9.83
C LEU A 165 -10.97 -15.19 -9.82
N PRO A 166 -10.99 -16.26 -10.63
CA PRO A 166 -12.00 -17.30 -10.47
C PRO A 166 -11.75 -18.03 -9.15
N LEU A 167 -12.70 -17.88 -8.21
CA LEU A 167 -12.66 -18.55 -6.91
C LEU A 167 -13.66 -19.71 -6.90
N ASP A 168 -13.26 -20.82 -6.25
CA ASP A 168 -14.20 -21.88 -5.92
C ASP A 168 -15.22 -21.34 -4.90
N PRO A 169 -16.45 -21.87 -4.82
CA PRO A 169 -17.41 -21.45 -3.80
C PRO A 169 -16.83 -21.57 -2.38
N PRO A 170 -17.18 -20.66 -1.46
CA PRO A 170 -16.74 -20.76 -0.06
C PRO A 170 -17.30 -22.02 0.60
N ASP A 171 -16.67 -22.45 1.72
CA ASP A 171 -17.22 -23.48 2.60
C ASP A 171 -18.67 -23.13 2.99
N GLU A 172 -19.56 -24.12 3.04
CA GLU A 172 -21.00 -23.94 3.34
C GLU A 172 -21.26 -23.22 4.67
N ALA A 173 -20.35 -23.35 5.64
CA ALA A 173 -20.42 -22.69 6.94
C ALA A 173 -19.87 -21.25 6.91
N VAL A 174 -19.32 -20.79 5.79
CA VAL A 174 -18.73 -19.46 5.63
C VAL A 174 -19.73 -18.52 4.95
N THR A 175 -19.98 -17.39 5.59
CA THR A 175 -20.78 -16.30 5.02
C THR A 175 -19.92 -15.08 4.82
N PRO A 176 -19.43 -14.79 3.60
CA PRO A 176 -18.69 -13.58 3.28
C PRO A 176 -19.52 -12.32 3.55
N VAL A 177 -18.85 -11.20 3.83
CA VAL A 177 -19.53 -9.91 3.97
C VAL A 177 -19.92 -9.41 2.58
N ALA A 178 -21.18 -9.00 2.42
CA ALA A 178 -21.65 -8.25 1.26
C ALA A 178 -21.62 -6.75 1.58
N PHE A 179 -20.99 -5.96 0.71
CA PHE A 179 -20.89 -4.51 0.84
C PHE A 179 -21.98 -3.83 0.00
N ARG A 180 -22.50 -2.70 0.48
CA ARG A 180 -23.54 -1.91 -0.21
C ARG A 180 -22.95 -0.70 -0.90
N ASP A 181 -21.77 -0.26 -0.46
CA ASP A 181 -21.10 0.94 -0.94
C ASP A 181 -19.58 0.85 -0.69
N TYR A 182 -18.88 1.83 -1.27
CA TYR A 182 -17.44 1.98 -1.15
C TYR A 182 -16.99 2.16 0.31
N ASP A 183 -17.68 2.99 1.08
CA ASP A 183 -17.29 3.29 2.47
C ASP A 183 -17.31 2.05 3.35
N GLN A 184 -18.31 1.17 3.19
CA GLN A 184 -18.35 -0.09 3.93
C GLN A 184 -17.18 -1.01 3.58
N ALA A 185 -16.78 -1.07 2.31
CA ALA A 185 -15.62 -1.85 1.87
C ALA A 185 -14.32 -1.28 2.43
N VAL A 186 -14.16 0.06 2.41
CA VAL A 186 -13.00 0.75 3.03
C VAL A 186 -12.96 0.49 4.53
N ASP A 187 -14.06 0.69 5.24
CA ASP A 187 -14.14 0.48 6.68
C ASP A 187 -13.81 -0.96 7.08
N TRP A 188 -14.22 -1.94 6.28
CA TRP A 188 -13.86 -3.34 6.50
C TRP A 188 -12.36 -3.54 6.29
N SER A 189 -11.83 -3.05 5.18
CA SER A 189 -10.41 -3.19 4.85
C SER A 189 -9.51 -2.55 5.92
N GLU A 190 -9.84 -1.32 6.39
CA GLU A 190 -9.10 -0.65 7.45
C GLU A 190 -9.13 -1.43 8.77
N ARG A 191 -10.29 -1.97 9.14
CA ARG A 191 -10.46 -2.78 10.36
C ARG A 191 -9.73 -4.10 10.31
N GLU A 192 -9.70 -4.76 9.14
CA GLU A 192 -9.06 -6.07 8.97
C GLU A 192 -7.60 -5.99 8.53
N HIS A 193 -7.07 -4.81 8.20
CA HIS A 193 -5.72 -4.61 7.68
C HIS A 193 -4.63 -5.33 8.50
N ALA A 194 -4.69 -5.20 9.83
CA ALA A 194 -3.73 -5.85 10.74
C ALA A 194 -3.80 -7.39 10.72
N ASN A 195 -4.88 -7.96 10.17
CA ASN A 195 -5.08 -9.41 10.07
C ASN A 195 -4.61 -10.01 8.74
N PHE A 196 -4.41 -9.20 7.70
CA PHE A 196 -4.11 -9.71 6.35
C PHE A 196 -2.78 -10.47 6.30
N LEU A 197 -1.71 -9.88 6.79
CA LEU A 197 -0.40 -10.55 6.83
C LEU A 197 -0.42 -11.81 7.72
N PRO A 198 -0.96 -11.79 8.96
CA PRO A 198 -1.14 -12.99 9.76
C PRO A 198 -1.96 -14.08 9.08
N ALA A 199 -3.03 -13.73 8.36
CA ALA A 199 -3.86 -14.70 7.65
C ALA A 199 -3.08 -15.43 6.55
N VAL A 200 -2.30 -14.71 5.75
CA VAL A 200 -1.47 -15.33 4.70
C VAL A 200 -0.35 -16.18 5.29
N ARG A 201 0.27 -15.73 6.39
CA ARG A 201 1.26 -16.53 7.14
C ARG A 201 0.65 -17.82 7.68
N ALA A 202 -0.55 -17.75 8.23
CA ALA A 202 -1.24 -18.94 8.74
C ALA A 202 -1.56 -19.93 7.60
N ALA A 203 -1.97 -19.44 6.44
CA ALA A 203 -2.19 -20.27 5.26
C ALA A 203 -0.88 -20.95 4.80
N GLU A 204 0.23 -20.20 4.72
CA GLU A 204 1.56 -20.73 4.37
C GLU A 204 2.02 -21.79 5.38
N ALA A 205 1.94 -21.50 6.68
CA ALA A 205 2.35 -22.41 7.74
C ALA A 205 1.51 -23.70 7.80
N ALA A 206 0.23 -23.61 7.46
CA ALA A 206 -0.67 -24.76 7.36
C ALA A 206 -0.51 -25.57 6.05
N GLY A 207 0.40 -25.17 5.15
CA GLY A 207 0.58 -25.82 3.84
C GLY A 207 -0.63 -25.63 2.89
N LEU A 208 -1.47 -24.62 3.14
CA LEU A 208 -2.64 -24.30 2.31
C LEU A 208 -2.22 -23.46 1.09
N VAL A 209 -1.39 -24.06 0.22
CA VAL A 209 -0.68 -23.35 -0.85
C VAL A 209 -1.62 -22.58 -1.77
N HIS A 210 -2.78 -23.15 -2.13
CA HIS A 210 -3.80 -22.49 -2.95
C HIS A 210 -4.41 -21.26 -2.24
N HIS A 211 -4.69 -21.35 -0.94
CA HIS A 211 -5.19 -20.19 -0.17
C HIS A 211 -4.12 -19.10 -0.05
N THR A 212 -2.86 -19.48 0.16
CA THR A 212 -1.74 -18.54 0.31
C THR A 212 -1.63 -17.62 -0.90
N TRP A 213 -1.56 -18.16 -2.11
CA TRP A 213 -1.42 -17.32 -3.30
C TRP A 213 -2.69 -16.56 -3.67
N ARG A 214 -3.88 -17.19 -3.52
CA ARG A 214 -5.16 -16.55 -3.82
C ARG A 214 -5.44 -15.39 -2.86
N LEU A 215 -5.21 -15.58 -1.55
CA LEU A 215 -5.29 -14.50 -0.56
C LEU A 215 -4.36 -13.34 -0.90
N ALA A 216 -3.08 -13.63 -1.18
CA ALA A 216 -2.13 -12.59 -1.56
C ALA A 216 -2.57 -11.82 -2.80
N ALA A 217 -3.12 -12.53 -3.79
CA ALA A 217 -3.60 -11.93 -5.01
C ALA A 217 -4.86 -11.06 -4.78
N VAL A 218 -5.86 -11.55 -4.08
CA VAL A 218 -7.11 -10.81 -3.83
C VAL A 218 -6.88 -9.63 -2.89
N LEU A 219 -6.08 -9.81 -1.84
CA LEU A 219 -5.75 -8.76 -0.88
C LEU A 219 -5.02 -7.56 -1.50
N TRP A 220 -4.37 -7.69 -2.65
CA TRP A 220 -3.81 -6.56 -3.38
C TRP A 220 -4.84 -5.48 -3.68
N HIS A 221 -6.01 -5.87 -4.14
CA HIS A 221 -7.09 -4.96 -4.49
C HIS A 221 -8.02 -4.62 -3.32
N ALA A 222 -7.96 -5.42 -2.25
CA ALA A 222 -8.76 -5.22 -1.05
C ALA A 222 -8.03 -4.42 0.05
N GLN A 223 -6.82 -3.90 -0.24
CA GLN A 223 -6.12 -3.01 0.69
C GLN A 223 -6.91 -1.73 0.93
N ALA A 224 -6.90 -1.27 2.18
CA ALA A 224 -7.43 0.05 2.48
C ALA A 224 -6.69 1.12 1.67
N PRO A 225 -7.39 2.13 1.14
CA PRO A 225 -6.77 3.23 0.42
C PRO A 225 -5.74 4.01 1.27
N SER A 226 -5.88 3.94 2.59
CA SER A 226 -4.95 4.52 3.58
C SER A 226 -3.71 3.65 3.85
N ALA A 227 -3.65 2.41 3.35
CA ALA A 227 -2.58 1.46 3.63
C ALA A 227 -1.28 1.79 2.88
N SER A 228 -0.14 1.48 3.52
CA SER A 228 1.17 1.58 2.87
C SER A 228 1.39 0.43 1.88
N GLY A 229 1.92 0.74 0.70
CA GLY A 229 2.35 -0.31 -0.24
C GLY A 229 3.44 -1.22 0.32
N ALA A 230 4.19 -0.78 1.33
CA ALA A 230 5.19 -1.58 2.02
C ALA A 230 4.58 -2.74 2.81
N ASP A 231 3.39 -2.55 3.38
CA ASP A 231 2.74 -3.54 4.23
C ASP A 231 2.29 -4.77 3.44
N TRP A 232 2.03 -4.59 2.13
CA TRP A 232 1.61 -5.69 1.26
C TRP A 232 2.80 -6.51 0.72
N LEU A 233 4.01 -5.96 0.61
CA LEU A 233 5.15 -6.68 0.03
C LEU A 233 5.38 -8.08 0.65
N PRO A 234 5.40 -8.25 1.98
CA PRO A 234 5.54 -9.57 2.57
C PRO A 234 4.41 -10.54 2.18
N VAL A 235 3.18 -10.03 2.03
CA VAL A 235 2.01 -10.81 1.59
C VAL A 235 2.20 -11.29 0.15
N GLY A 236 2.60 -10.38 -0.75
CA GLY A 236 2.86 -10.68 -2.15
C GLY A 236 3.99 -11.69 -2.35
N GLU A 237 5.07 -11.54 -1.59
CA GLU A 237 6.20 -12.46 -1.64
C GLU A 237 5.83 -13.89 -1.18
N MET A 238 5.00 -14.04 -0.14
CA MET A 238 4.48 -15.35 0.28
C MET A 238 3.60 -15.96 -0.81
N GLY A 239 2.69 -15.17 -1.39
CA GLY A 239 1.86 -15.62 -2.50
C GLY A 239 2.69 -16.08 -3.71
N LEU A 240 3.72 -15.32 -4.05
CA LEU A 240 4.63 -15.65 -5.15
C LEU A 240 5.37 -16.97 -4.91
N ARG A 241 5.86 -17.21 -3.69
CA ARG A 241 6.47 -18.50 -3.33
C ARG A 241 5.46 -19.64 -3.48
N ALA A 242 4.23 -19.43 -3.05
CA ALA A 242 3.17 -20.43 -3.16
C ALA A 242 2.83 -20.75 -4.63
N ALA A 243 2.69 -19.74 -5.49
CA ALA A 243 2.45 -19.94 -6.93
C ALA A 243 3.60 -20.71 -7.60
N ARG A 244 4.84 -20.37 -7.27
CA ARG A 244 6.04 -21.10 -7.74
C ARG A 244 6.06 -22.54 -7.27
N HIS A 245 5.69 -22.80 -6.02
CA HIS A 245 5.63 -24.16 -5.48
C HIS A 245 4.60 -25.04 -6.21
N LEU A 246 3.48 -24.45 -6.64
CA LEU A 246 2.46 -25.13 -7.44
C LEU A 246 2.85 -25.30 -8.93
N GLY A 247 3.84 -24.55 -9.39
CA GLY A 247 4.13 -24.45 -10.83
C GLY A 247 3.03 -23.71 -11.61
N ASP A 248 2.21 -22.91 -10.91
CA ASP A 248 1.11 -22.13 -11.50
C ASP A 248 1.69 -20.87 -12.16
N ARG A 249 2.10 -20.99 -13.41
CA ARG A 249 2.76 -19.93 -14.18
C ARG A 249 1.91 -18.67 -14.34
N PRO A 250 0.58 -18.77 -14.64
CA PRO A 250 -0.31 -17.59 -14.65
C PRO A 250 -0.33 -16.86 -13.30
N ALA A 251 -0.50 -17.59 -12.19
CA ALA A 251 -0.48 -17.00 -10.84
C ALA A 251 0.88 -16.39 -10.49
N GLU A 252 1.98 -17.03 -10.90
CA GLU A 252 3.33 -16.50 -10.73
C GLU A 252 3.50 -15.14 -11.42
N ALA A 253 3.10 -15.02 -12.70
CA ALA A 253 3.17 -13.76 -13.44
C ALA A 253 2.33 -12.65 -12.78
N LEU A 254 1.10 -12.96 -12.40
CA LEU A 254 0.19 -12.04 -11.72
C LEU A 254 0.78 -11.51 -10.41
N LEU A 255 1.33 -12.38 -9.58
CA LEU A 255 1.92 -11.99 -8.30
C LEU A 255 3.23 -11.23 -8.46
N MET A 256 4.04 -11.57 -9.48
CA MET A 256 5.22 -10.78 -9.84
C MET A 256 4.87 -9.36 -10.25
N GLU A 257 3.83 -9.15 -11.05
CA GLU A 257 3.34 -7.83 -11.43
C GLU A 257 2.95 -7.01 -10.20
N ARG A 258 2.22 -7.61 -9.25
CA ARG A 258 1.79 -6.97 -8.01
C ARG A 258 2.95 -6.65 -7.07
N VAL A 259 3.88 -7.58 -6.90
CA VAL A 259 5.13 -7.36 -6.14
C VAL A 259 5.95 -6.25 -6.79
N GLY A 260 6.07 -6.24 -8.11
CA GLY A 260 6.72 -5.17 -8.87
C GLY A 260 6.06 -3.80 -8.62
N MET A 261 4.74 -3.73 -8.63
CA MET A 261 4.01 -2.50 -8.27
C MET A 261 4.23 -2.09 -6.81
N GLY A 262 4.28 -3.04 -5.88
CA GLY A 262 4.61 -2.82 -4.47
C GLY A 262 6.00 -2.18 -4.33
N HIS A 263 7.01 -2.73 -5.00
CA HIS A 263 8.36 -2.16 -5.06
C HIS A 263 8.35 -0.73 -5.64
N ALA A 264 7.61 -0.49 -6.72
CA ALA A 264 7.50 0.84 -7.31
C ALA A 264 6.87 1.87 -6.35
N ARG A 265 5.87 1.46 -5.54
CA ARG A 265 5.23 2.34 -4.54
C ARG A 265 6.21 2.81 -3.47
N VAL A 266 7.14 1.95 -3.05
CA VAL A 266 8.18 2.28 -2.05
C VAL A 266 9.48 2.81 -2.67
N GLY A 267 9.51 3.04 -3.99
CA GLY A 267 10.64 3.64 -4.69
C GLY A 267 11.77 2.69 -5.09
N ARG A 268 11.58 1.37 -4.94
CA ARG A 268 12.53 0.34 -5.38
C ARG A 268 12.35 0.04 -6.87
N LEU A 269 12.80 0.97 -7.72
CA LEU A 269 12.52 0.91 -9.16
C LEU A 269 13.27 -0.22 -9.88
N ALA A 270 14.46 -0.60 -9.42
CA ALA A 270 15.24 -1.68 -10.01
C ALA A 270 14.56 -3.04 -9.79
N GLU A 271 14.15 -3.32 -8.55
CA GLU A 271 13.41 -4.54 -8.18
C GLU A 271 12.06 -4.60 -8.89
N SER A 272 11.38 -3.45 -8.99
CA SER A 272 10.13 -3.34 -9.76
C SER A 272 10.34 -3.69 -11.25
N ALA A 273 11.38 -3.15 -11.87
CA ALA A 273 11.70 -3.42 -13.29
C ALA A 273 12.00 -4.91 -13.53
N GLU A 274 12.69 -5.54 -12.58
CA GLU A 274 13.02 -6.97 -12.65
C GLU A 274 11.75 -7.83 -12.57
N CYS A 275 10.89 -7.58 -11.58
CA CYS A 275 9.62 -8.29 -11.44
C CYS A 275 8.77 -8.19 -12.72
N HIS A 276 8.62 -7.00 -13.28
CA HIS A 276 7.82 -6.82 -14.51
C HIS A 276 8.49 -7.43 -15.75
N ARG A 277 9.82 -7.51 -15.80
CA ARG A 277 10.55 -8.19 -16.88
C ARG A 277 10.30 -9.69 -16.84
N GLU A 278 10.38 -10.29 -15.64
CA GLU A 278 10.15 -11.74 -15.47
C GLU A 278 8.67 -12.09 -15.72
N ALA A 279 7.72 -11.28 -15.21
CA ALA A 279 6.30 -11.48 -15.46
C ALA A 279 5.99 -11.46 -16.97
N LEU A 280 6.54 -10.47 -17.70
CA LEU A 280 6.38 -10.37 -19.15
C LEU A 280 6.87 -11.63 -19.86
N ALA A 281 8.06 -12.14 -19.51
CA ALA A 281 8.60 -13.36 -20.12
C ALA A 281 7.67 -14.56 -19.90
N ILE A 282 7.09 -14.70 -18.70
CA ILE A 282 6.12 -15.76 -18.42
C ILE A 282 4.86 -15.60 -19.27
N ARG A 283 4.31 -14.38 -19.40
CA ARG A 283 3.13 -14.12 -20.23
C ARG A 283 3.40 -14.41 -21.72
N GLU A 284 4.61 -14.09 -22.20
CA GLU A 284 5.06 -14.44 -23.57
C GLU A 284 5.14 -15.97 -23.77
N GLU A 285 5.73 -16.70 -22.81
CA GLU A 285 5.78 -18.17 -22.83
C GLU A 285 4.38 -18.82 -22.88
N LEU A 286 3.42 -18.22 -22.19
CA LEU A 286 2.04 -18.70 -22.13
C LEU A 286 1.20 -18.31 -23.37
N GLY A 287 1.70 -17.41 -24.23
CA GLY A 287 0.95 -16.86 -25.35
C GLY A 287 -0.22 -15.96 -24.92
N ASP A 288 -0.17 -15.44 -23.70
CA ASP A 288 -1.18 -14.59 -23.09
C ASP A 288 -1.07 -13.15 -23.62
N ARG A 289 -1.73 -12.85 -24.73
CA ARG A 289 -1.66 -11.54 -25.40
C ARG A 289 -2.11 -10.37 -24.51
N GLU A 290 -3.15 -10.57 -23.71
CA GLU A 290 -3.66 -9.55 -22.80
C GLU A 290 -2.67 -9.30 -21.66
N GLY A 291 -2.20 -10.35 -21.00
CA GLY A 291 -1.20 -10.25 -19.94
C GLY A 291 0.14 -9.67 -20.41
N VAL A 292 0.57 -9.97 -21.66
CA VAL A 292 1.73 -9.32 -22.28
C VAL A 292 1.53 -7.81 -22.37
N ALA A 293 0.35 -7.34 -22.79
CA ALA A 293 0.04 -5.91 -22.88
C ALA A 293 -0.01 -5.27 -21.47
N GLU A 294 -0.55 -5.96 -20.47
CA GLU A 294 -0.58 -5.49 -19.07
C GLU A 294 0.83 -5.39 -18.47
N SER A 295 1.62 -6.47 -18.53
CA SER A 295 3.01 -6.46 -18.06
C SER A 295 3.86 -5.40 -18.78
N THR A 296 3.63 -5.19 -20.08
CA THR A 296 4.26 -4.14 -20.88
C THR A 296 3.87 -2.76 -20.35
N ASN A 297 2.58 -2.50 -20.12
CA ASN A 297 2.10 -1.24 -19.56
C ASN A 297 2.70 -0.94 -18.17
N LEU A 298 2.75 -1.93 -17.27
CA LEU A 298 3.36 -1.79 -15.94
C LEU A 298 4.86 -1.49 -16.01
N ARG A 299 5.58 -2.21 -16.87
CA ARG A 299 7.00 -1.96 -17.13
C ARG A 299 7.26 -0.55 -17.65
N CYS A 300 6.37 -0.03 -18.49
CA CYS A 300 6.47 1.33 -19.01
C CYS A 300 6.26 2.40 -17.93
N VAL A 301 5.42 2.14 -16.92
CA VAL A 301 5.30 3.04 -15.75
C VAL A 301 6.64 3.18 -15.02
N VAL A 302 7.41 2.08 -14.90
CA VAL A 302 8.75 2.12 -14.31
C VAL A 302 9.73 2.86 -15.22
N ALA A 303 9.70 2.58 -16.53
CA ALA A 303 10.53 3.28 -17.53
C ALA A 303 10.25 4.80 -17.53
N LEU A 304 8.98 5.20 -17.42
CA LEU A 304 8.56 6.61 -17.30
C LEU A 304 9.14 7.28 -16.04
N ARG A 305 9.15 6.58 -14.91
CA ARG A 305 9.80 7.09 -13.67
C ARG A 305 11.31 7.23 -13.81
N GLY A 306 11.95 6.34 -14.57
CA GLY A 306 13.37 6.40 -14.91
C GLY A 306 13.69 7.35 -16.07
N ARG A 307 12.70 8.06 -16.62
CA ARG A 307 12.79 8.95 -17.79
C ARG A 307 13.29 8.29 -19.07
N LEU A 308 13.03 7.04 -19.28
CA LEU A 308 13.23 6.36 -20.55
C LEU A 308 12.04 6.64 -21.49
N LEU A 309 11.85 7.94 -21.84
CA LEU A 309 10.61 8.46 -22.43
C LEU A 309 10.31 7.86 -23.81
N ALA A 310 11.33 7.71 -24.67
CA ALA A 310 11.16 7.15 -26.01
C ALA A 310 10.75 5.66 -25.96
N GLU A 311 11.34 4.89 -25.04
CA GLU A 311 10.94 3.49 -24.81
C GLU A 311 9.53 3.41 -24.25
N ALA A 312 9.21 4.23 -23.24
CA ALA A 312 7.88 4.28 -22.64
C ALA A 312 6.80 4.62 -23.66
N GLU A 313 7.03 5.61 -24.52
CA GLU A 313 6.08 6.02 -25.56
C GLU A 313 5.76 4.89 -26.54
N ARG A 314 6.81 4.26 -27.09
CA ARG A 314 6.65 3.15 -28.03
C ARG A 314 5.84 2.02 -27.41
N ARG A 315 6.22 1.60 -26.19
CA ARG A 315 5.61 0.46 -25.52
C ARG A 315 4.18 0.74 -25.06
N PHE A 316 3.87 1.94 -24.56
CA PHE A 316 2.49 2.31 -24.25
C PHE A 316 1.61 2.32 -25.50
N THR A 317 2.17 2.73 -26.64
CA THR A 317 1.45 2.70 -27.93
C THR A 317 1.17 1.26 -28.36
N GLU A 318 2.15 0.36 -28.23
CA GLU A 318 2.00 -1.07 -28.50
C GLU A 318 0.92 -1.70 -27.59
N ALA A 319 0.99 -1.47 -26.28
CA ALA A 319 0.02 -2.00 -25.32
C ALA A 319 -1.40 -1.46 -25.58
N MET A 320 -1.53 -0.15 -25.84
CA MET A 320 -2.80 0.48 -26.16
C MET A 320 -3.44 -0.14 -27.42
N ALA A 321 -2.66 -0.41 -28.46
CA ALA A 321 -3.15 -1.04 -29.68
C ALA A 321 -3.72 -2.44 -29.39
N VAL A 322 -2.99 -3.27 -28.61
CA VAL A 322 -3.45 -4.61 -28.21
C VAL A 322 -4.74 -4.52 -27.38
N PHE A 323 -4.82 -3.64 -26.39
CA PHE A 323 -6.04 -3.46 -25.60
C PHE A 323 -7.23 -3.04 -26.45
N THR A 324 -7.01 -2.15 -27.44
CA THR A 324 -8.05 -1.70 -28.37
C THR A 324 -8.54 -2.86 -29.26
N GLU A 325 -7.62 -3.67 -29.81
CA GLU A 325 -7.96 -4.85 -30.60
C GLU A 325 -8.77 -5.88 -29.80
N LEU A 326 -8.45 -6.04 -28.51
CA LEU A 326 -9.16 -6.96 -27.60
C LEU A 326 -10.46 -6.38 -27.03
N GLY A 327 -10.84 -5.13 -27.39
CA GLY A 327 -12.01 -4.46 -26.84
C GLY A 327 -11.89 -4.10 -25.34
N ARG A 328 -10.66 -4.01 -24.82
CA ARG A 328 -10.38 -3.71 -23.41
C ARG A 328 -10.24 -2.19 -23.23
N GLU A 329 -11.37 -1.49 -23.21
CA GLU A 329 -11.42 -0.03 -23.19
C GLU A 329 -10.74 0.61 -21.97
N ARG A 330 -10.87 0.01 -20.78
CA ARG A 330 -10.29 0.58 -19.56
C ARG A 330 -8.76 0.52 -19.56
N PRO A 331 -8.10 -0.63 -19.79
CA PRO A 331 -6.64 -0.68 -19.95
C PRO A 331 -6.12 0.20 -21.10
N ALA A 332 -6.85 0.28 -22.23
CA ALA A 332 -6.49 1.18 -23.32
C ALA A 332 -6.52 2.67 -22.90
N GLY A 333 -7.53 3.06 -22.11
CA GLY A 333 -7.63 4.40 -21.52
C GLY A 333 -6.48 4.72 -20.56
N ILE A 334 -6.07 3.76 -19.71
CA ILE A 334 -4.93 3.90 -18.81
C ILE A 334 -3.63 4.07 -19.60
N ALA A 335 -3.40 3.26 -20.64
CA ALA A 335 -2.22 3.38 -21.51
C ALA A 335 -2.18 4.75 -22.21
N ARG A 336 -3.33 5.26 -22.67
CA ARG A 336 -3.46 6.60 -23.27
C ARG A 336 -3.16 7.70 -22.26
N ALA A 337 -3.63 7.60 -21.02
CA ALA A 337 -3.30 8.55 -19.94
C ALA A 337 -1.79 8.58 -19.67
N ASN A 338 -1.14 7.43 -19.63
CA ASN A 338 0.30 7.33 -19.47
C ASN A 338 1.05 7.94 -20.66
N LEU A 339 0.56 7.79 -21.89
CA LEU A 339 1.13 8.46 -23.08
C LEU A 339 1.06 9.99 -22.96
N ALA A 340 -0.05 10.55 -22.47
CA ALA A 340 -0.15 11.98 -22.21
C ALA A 340 0.90 12.45 -21.17
N VAL A 341 1.16 11.64 -20.12
CA VAL A 341 2.23 11.92 -19.15
C VAL A 341 3.62 11.85 -19.80
N VAL A 342 3.89 10.88 -20.68
CA VAL A 342 5.17 10.80 -21.42
C VAL A 342 5.39 12.05 -22.26
N ARG A 343 4.38 12.48 -23.04
CA ARG A 343 4.43 13.68 -23.88
C ARG A 343 4.65 14.94 -23.05
N PHE A 344 3.94 15.07 -21.93
CA PHE A 344 4.17 16.13 -20.95
C PHE A 344 5.61 16.12 -20.44
N GLN A 345 6.14 14.98 -20.00
CA GLN A 345 7.51 14.89 -19.51
C GLN A 345 8.57 15.17 -20.57
N ALA A 346 8.28 14.86 -21.83
CA ALA A 346 9.14 15.22 -22.96
C ALA A 346 9.06 16.72 -23.34
N GLY A 347 8.08 17.46 -22.81
CA GLY A 347 7.86 18.87 -23.13
C GLY A 347 7.06 19.11 -24.40
N ARG A 348 6.34 18.11 -24.89
CA ARG A 348 5.42 18.18 -26.04
C ARG A 348 4.01 18.51 -25.57
N LEU A 349 3.82 19.76 -25.10
CA LEU A 349 2.59 20.19 -24.43
C LEU A 349 1.40 20.27 -25.39
N ASP A 350 1.63 20.62 -26.65
CA ASP A 350 0.67 20.67 -27.75
C ASP A 350 0.05 19.32 -28.11
N GLU A 351 0.77 18.22 -27.84
CA GLU A 351 0.25 16.86 -27.96
C GLU A 351 -0.37 16.34 -26.65
N ALA A 352 0.22 16.71 -25.51
CA ALA A 352 -0.21 16.23 -24.20
C ALA A 352 -1.57 16.80 -23.76
N GLU A 353 -1.84 18.09 -24.02
CA GLU A 353 -3.07 18.75 -23.56
C GLU A 353 -4.35 18.20 -24.21
N PRO A 354 -4.44 18.01 -25.54
CA PRO A 354 -5.63 17.43 -26.18
C PRO A 354 -5.92 16.01 -25.69
N ASP A 355 -4.88 15.18 -25.51
CA ASP A 355 -5.05 13.83 -24.98
C ASP A 355 -5.56 13.85 -23.55
N ALA A 356 -4.96 14.69 -22.69
CA ALA A 356 -5.37 14.81 -21.29
C ALA A 356 -6.84 15.27 -21.17
N ARG A 357 -7.27 16.22 -22.00
CA ARG A 357 -8.67 16.70 -22.03
C ARG A 357 -9.65 15.64 -22.52
N ALA A 358 -9.27 14.85 -23.53
CA ALA A 358 -10.12 13.75 -23.99
C ALA A 358 -10.29 12.66 -22.91
N ILE A 359 -9.24 12.39 -22.14
CA ILE A 359 -9.27 11.43 -21.04
C ILE A 359 -10.07 11.99 -19.85
N GLU A 360 -9.95 13.27 -19.55
CA GLU A 360 -10.79 13.97 -18.55
C GLU A 360 -12.27 13.76 -18.84
N ALA A 361 -12.70 14.01 -20.09
CA ALA A 361 -14.09 13.82 -20.51
C ALA A 361 -14.56 12.37 -20.29
N LEU A 362 -13.72 11.40 -20.63
CA LEU A 362 -14.02 9.97 -20.45
C LEU A 362 -14.16 9.58 -18.98
N HIS A 363 -13.28 10.05 -18.09
CA HIS A 363 -13.40 9.78 -16.66
C HIS A 363 -14.63 10.45 -16.04
N ARG A 364 -15.00 11.65 -16.48
CA ARG A 364 -16.24 12.32 -16.07
C ARG A 364 -17.48 11.53 -16.48
N GLU A 365 -17.54 11.06 -17.72
CA GLU A 365 -18.65 10.24 -18.24
C GLU A 365 -18.81 8.94 -17.45
N ARG A 366 -17.69 8.32 -17.06
CA ARG A 366 -17.68 7.05 -16.33
C ARG A 366 -17.82 7.18 -14.81
N GLY A 367 -17.78 8.39 -14.26
CA GLY A 367 -17.78 8.63 -12.81
C GLY A 367 -16.50 8.12 -12.12
N ASP A 368 -15.40 7.94 -12.86
CA ASP A 368 -14.12 7.47 -12.31
C ASP A 368 -13.38 8.62 -11.62
N LYS A 369 -13.65 8.82 -10.34
CA LYS A 369 -13.08 9.91 -9.53
C LYS A 369 -11.56 9.81 -9.41
N ALA A 370 -11.00 8.61 -9.24
CA ALA A 370 -9.56 8.41 -9.11
C ALA A 370 -8.82 8.73 -10.42
N GLY A 371 -9.32 8.21 -11.54
CA GLY A 371 -8.81 8.54 -12.88
C GLY A 371 -8.94 10.02 -13.19
N LEU A 372 -10.09 10.62 -12.84
CA LEU A 372 -10.35 12.05 -13.03
C LEU A 372 -9.35 12.91 -12.25
N GLY A 373 -9.15 12.68 -10.95
CA GLY A 373 -8.19 13.45 -10.15
C GLY A 373 -6.75 13.30 -10.66
N ASN A 374 -6.36 12.12 -11.12
CA ASN A 374 -5.03 11.91 -11.70
C ASN A 374 -4.83 12.67 -13.02
N ILE A 375 -5.84 12.72 -13.91
CA ILE A 375 -5.72 13.47 -15.15
C ILE A 375 -5.81 14.99 -14.93
N LEU A 376 -6.64 15.45 -13.97
CA LEU A 376 -6.70 16.86 -13.58
C LEU A 376 -5.35 17.36 -13.05
N ARG A 377 -4.64 16.54 -12.27
CA ARG A 377 -3.26 16.82 -11.83
C ARG A 377 -2.32 17.04 -13.04
N LEU A 378 -2.42 16.23 -14.08
CA LEU A 378 -1.62 16.42 -15.30
C LEU A 378 -2.01 17.70 -16.03
N ILE A 379 -3.30 17.96 -16.18
CA ILE A 379 -3.81 19.17 -16.83
C ILE A 379 -3.35 20.42 -16.09
N SER A 380 -3.44 20.43 -14.75
CA SER A 380 -2.92 21.54 -13.94
C SER A 380 -1.43 21.79 -14.18
N ALA A 381 -0.62 20.72 -14.28
CA ALA A 381 0.81 20.86 -14.58
C ALA A 381 1.04 21.44 -16.00
N ILE A 382 0.25 21.05 -17.00
CA ILE A 382 0.29 21.62 -18.35
C ILE A 382 -0.10 23.10 -18.34
N GLU A 383 -1.17 23.45 -17.62
CA GLU A 383 -1.64 24.83 -17.47
C GLU A 383 -0.59 25.73 -16.82
N LEU A 384 0.14 25.24 -15.82
CA LEU A 384 1.28 25.97 -15.22
C LEU A 384 2.39 26.24 -16.25
N GLU A 385 2.78 25.24 -17.01
CA GLU A 385 3.85 25.39 -18.01
C GLU A 385 3.45 26.27 -19.20
N THR A 386 2.16 26.38 -19.48
CA THR A 386 1.61 27.27 -20.52
C THR A 386 1.25 28.66 -19.98
N GLY A 387 1.60 28.98 -18.73
CA GLY A 387 1.42 30.30 -18.13
C GLY A 387 -0.02 30.63 -17.75
N ARG A 388 -0.80 29.64 -17.34
CA ARG A 388 -2.21 29.78 -16.95
C ARG A 388 -2.41 29.40 -15.45
N PRO A 389 -1.78 30.12 -14.49
CA PRO A 389 -1.76 29.69 -13.07
C PRO A 389 -3.14 29.67 -12.42
N GLU A 390 -4.06 30.58 -12.78
CA GLU A 390 -5.42 30.60 -12.22
C GLU A 390 -6.26 29.41 -12.72
N ALA A 391 -6.06 28.97 -13.96
CA ALA A 391 -6.68 27.76 -14.48
C ALA A 391 -6.11 26.53 -13.76
N ALA A 392 -4.80 26.45 -13.63
CA ALA A 392 -4.12 25.37 -12.93
C ALA A 392 -4.58 25.24 -11.47
N LEU A 393 -4.81 26.36 -10.78
CA LEU A 393 -5.34 26.40 -9.42
C LEU A 393 -6.74 25.78 -9.34
N ARG A 394 -7.65 26.17 -10.24
CA ARG A 394 -9.00 25.59 -10.27
C ARG A 394 -8.97 24.10 -10.56
N THR A 395 -8.19 23.69 -11.56
CA THR A 395 -8.06 22.29 -11.95
C THR A 395 -7.47 21.42 -10.84
N ALA A 396 -6.43 21.92 -10.13
CA ALA A 396 -5.82 21.19 -9.02
C ALA A 396 -6.73 21.15 -7.78
N ALA A 397 -7.49 22.22 -7.50
CA ALA A 397 -8.46 22.25 -6.41
C ALA A 397 -9.57 21.21 -6.62
N GLU A 398 -10.12 21.13 -7.85
CA GLU A 398 -11.10 20.12 -8.22
C GLU A 398 -10.57 18.69 -8.00
N ALA A 399 -9.30 18.42 -8.35
CA ALA A 399 -8.70 17.11 -8.09
C ALA A 399 -8.72 16.75 -6.60
N VAL A 400 -8.40 17.71 -5.72
CA VAL A 400 -8.37 17.48 -4.27
C VAL A 400 -9.77 17.32 -3.69
N GLU A 401 -10.80 17.95 -4.25
CA GLU A 401 -12.20 17.78 -3.81
C GLU A 401 -12.67 16.33 -3.92
N HIS A 402 -12.17 15.57 -4.89
CA HIS A 402 -12.50 14.14 -5.05
C HIS A 402 -11.88 13.23 -3.97
N GLU A 403 -10.88 13.70 -3.21
CA GLU A 403 -10.21 12.91 -2.17
C GLU A 403 -11.15 12.51 -1.04
N LEU A 404 -12.02 13.42 -0.61
CA LEU A 404 -12.96 13.17 0.49
C LEU A 404 -13.85 11.96 0.25
N ASP A 405 -14.18 11.70 -1.03
CA ASP A 405 -15.01 10.56 -1.42
C ASP A 405 -14.20 9.26 -1.56
N LEU A 406 -12.88 9.35 -1.80
CA LEU A 406 -12.03 8.20 -2.06
C LEU A 406 -11.28 7.71 -0.82
N ARG A 407 -11.09 8.56 0.19
CA ARG A 407 -10.29 8.26 1.39
C ARG A 407 -8.88 7.71 1.07
N ASP A 408 -8.35 8.02 -0.13
CA ASP A 408 -7.07 7.53 -0.64
C ASP A 408 -5.95 8.54 -0.36
N HIS A 409 -5.26 8.34 0.76
CA HIS A 409 -4.16 9.20 1.16
C HIS A 409 -2.96 9.22 0.19
N THR A 410 -2.82 8.20 -0.67
CA THR A 410 -1.80 8.20 -1.73
C THR A 410 -2.15 9.19 -2.82
N LEU A 411 -3.40 9.14 -3.30
CA LEU A 411 -3.92 10.07 -4.31
C LEU A 411 -3.99 11.49 -3.75
N GLU A 412 -4.48 11.65 -2.54
CA GLU A 412 -4.48 12.94 -1.83
C GLU A 412 -3.09 13.59 -1.84
N GLY A 413 -2.07 12.83 -1.42
CA GLY A 413 -0.70 13.31 -1.41
C GLY A 413 -0.21 13.76 -2.79
N TYR A 414 -0.58 13.05 -3.87
CA TYR A 414 -0.24 13.44 -5.24
C TYR A 414 -0.96 14.71 -5.70
N TRP A 415 -2.23 14.84 -5.39
CA TRP A 415 -3.03 16.00 -5.81
C TRP A 415 -2.64 17.25 -5.03
N LEU A 416 -2.28 17.11 -3.76
CA LEU A 416 -1.74 18.21 -2.96
C LEU A 416 -0.40 18.76 -3.49
N LEU A 417 0.44 17.92 -4.12
CA LEU A 417 1.65 18.42 -4.81
C LEU A 417 1.29 19.36 -5.96
N ALA A 418 0.28 18.99 -6.77
CA ALA A 418 -0.17 19.84 -7.87
C ALA A 418 -0.85 21.10 -7.36
N LEU A 419 -1.70 20.98 -6.33
CA LEU A 419 -2.36 22.13 -5.73
C LEU A 419 -1.35 23.12 -5.14
N GLY A 420 -0.35 22.64 -4.39
CA GLY A 420 0.70 23.49 -3.85
C GLY A 420 1.50 24.23 -4.93
N ALA A 421 1.81 23.56 -6.03
CA ALA A 421 2.48 24.17 -7.18
C ALA A 421 1.61 25.27 -7.83
N ALA A 422 0.31 24.99 -8.02
CA ALA A 422 -0.64 25.93 -8.60
C ALA A 422 -0.89 27.15 -7.69
N GLN A 423 -1.02 26.93 -6.38
CA GLN A 423 -1.15 27.99 -5.36
C GLN A 423 0.09 28.90 -5.35
N GLY A 424 1.30 28.32 -5.37
CA GLY A 424 2.53 29.09 -5.43
C GLY A 424 2.61 29.96 -6.68
N ALA A 425 2.26 29.43 -7.84
CA ALA A 425 2.24 30.15 -9.11
C ALA A 425 1.13 31.21 -9.18
N ALA A 426 0.00 31.00 -8.52
CA ALA A 426 -1.12 31.96 -8.40
C ALA A 426 -0.90 33.04 -7.32
N GLY A 427 0.28 33.09 -6.68
CA GLY A 427 0.60 34.10 -5.67
C GLY A 427 -0.01 33.84 -4.29
N LEU A 428 -0.30 32.59 -3.93
CA LEU A 428 -0.82 32.14 -2.66
C LEU A 428 0.23 31.32 -1.87
N PRO A 429 1.38 31.90 -1.48
CA PRO A 429 2.50 31.14 -0.94
C PRO A 429 2.19 30.46 0.41
N GLY A 430 1.31 31.06 1.24
CA GLY A 430 0.89 30.49 2.51
C GLY A 430 0.15 29.18 2.32
N ASP A 431 -0.83 29.15 1.42
CA ASP A 431 -1.61 27.97 1.08
C ASP A 431 -0.75 26.90 0.42
N ALA A 432 0.16 27.29 -0.47
CA ALA A 432 1.11 26.40 -1.10
C ALA A 432 1.98 25.65 -0.09
N LEU A 433 2.52 26.34 0.92
CA LEU A 433 3.29 25.72 1.99
C LEU A 433 2.47 24.72 2.80
N VAL A 434 1.21 25.03 3.09
CA VAL A 434 0.29 24.10 3.78
C VAL A 434 0.05 22.85 2.95
N SER A 435 -0.22 23.00 1.64
CA SER A 435 -0.44 21.87 0.72
C SER A 435 0.79 20.98 0.62
N PHE A 436 2.00 21.56 0.45
CA PHE A 436 3.25 20.79 0.43
C PHE A 436 3.55 20.11 1.76
N GLN A 437 3.29 20.76 2.90
CA GLN A 437 3.48 20.15 4.22
C GLN A 437 2.55 18.95 4.42
N ARG A 438 1.26 19.09 4.09
CA ARG A 438 0.28 18.00 4.17
C ARG A 438 0.70 16.83 3.28
N SER A 439 1.09 17.10 2.02
CA SER A 439 1.61 16.11 1.09
C SER A 439 2.85 15.37 1.64
N ALA A 440 3.83 16.12 2.20
CA ALA A 440 5.03 15.51 2.78
C ALA A 440 4.71 14.57 3.95
N VAL A 441 3.78 14.94 4.82
CA VAL A 441 3.34 14.12 5.97
C VAL A 441 2.70 12.83 5.47
N LEU A 442 1.79 12.90 4.50
CA LEU A 442 1.11 11.73 3.93
C LEU A 442 2.13 10.79 3.28
N HIS A 443 2.99 11.29 2.39
CA HIS A 443 3.97 10.48 1.69
C HIS A 443 5.02 9.85 2.64
N ARG A 444 5.38 10.54 3.73
CA ARG A 444 6.22 9.96 4.79
C ARG A 444 5.53 8.78 5.47
N ARG A 445 4.28 8.93 5.87
CA ARG A 445 3.49 7.86 6.51
C ARG A 445 3.34 6.63 5.60
N LEU A 446 3.21 6.86 4.30
CA LEU A 446 3.09 5.82 3.27
C LEU A 446 4.45 5.25 2.81
N GLY A 447 5.57 5.72 3.36
CA GLY A 447 6.91 5.27 2.98
C GLY A 447 7.37 5.76 1.58
N ASN A 448 6.66 6.70 0.95
CA ASN A 448 6.97 7.21 -0.38
C ASN A 448 7.97 8.38 -0.33
N ARG A 449 9.24 8.06 -0.08
CA ARG A 449 10.32 9.05 0.07
C ARG A 449 10.51 9.96 -1.15
N GLY A 450 10.28 9.44 -2.36
CA GLY A 450 10.44 10.24 -3.59
C GLY A 450 9.40 11.35 -3.69
N ARG A 451 8.15 11.08 -3.31
CA ARG A 451 7.09 12.09 -3.30
C ARG A 451 7.20 13.05 -2.12
N GLU A 452 7.65 12.57 -0.96
CA GLU A 452 8.00 13.45 0.16
C GLU A 452 9.08 14.45 -0.25
N ALA A 453 10.09 14.02 -1.01
CA ALA A 453 11.15 14.91 -1.53
C ALA A 453 10.62 15.96 -2.52
N LEU A 454 9.64 15.60 -3.38
CA LEU A 454 8.98 16.57 -4.25
C LEU A 454 8.24 17.66 -3.47
N ALA A 455 7.58 17.29 -2.36
CA ALA A 455 6.93 18.27 -1.50
C ALA A 455 7.94 19.22 -0.84
N TRP A 456 9.10 18.72 -0.41
CA TRP A 456 10.18 19.59 0.10
C TRP A 456 10.72 20.50 -0.99
N GLN A 457 10.88 20.01 -2.22
CA GLN A 457 11.32 20.83 -3.34
C GLN A 457 10.34 21.96 -3.60
N GLY A 458 9.03 21.67 -3.72
CA GLY A 458 8.01 22.70 -3.92
C GLY A 458 7.96 23.73 -2.80
N ALA A 459 8.06 23.30 -1.53
CA ALA A 459 8.17 24.22 -0.40
C ALA A 459 9.42 25.11 -0.49
N GLY A 460 10.56 24.53 -0.87
CA GLY A 460 11.81 25.28 -1.09
C GLY A 460 11.69 26.33 -2.19
N GLU A 461 11.02 26.01 -3.30
CA GLU A 461 10.76 26.95 -4.40
C GLU A 461 9.85 28.11 -3.95
N VAL A 462 8.83 27.82 -3.12
CA VAL A 462 7.97 28.86 -2.53
C VAL A 462 8.76 29.76 -1.58
N TYR A 463 9.61 29.21 -0.71
CA TYR A 463 10.48 30.02 0.16
C TYR A 463 11.44 30.90 -0.64
N ALA A 464 12.01 30.40 -1.74
CA ALA A 464 12.86 31.19 -2.63
C ALA A 464 12.08 32.36 -3.26
N ALA A 465 10.85 32.14 -3.69
CA ALA A 465 9.98 33.20 -4.23
C ALA A 465 9.62 34.26 -3.18
N LEU A 466 9.57 33.91 -1.90
CA LEU A 466 9.38 34.82 -0.76
C LEU A 466 10.67 35.56 -0.34
N GLY A 467 11.83 35.27 -0.96
CA GLY A 467 13.11 35.81 -0.55
C GLY A 467 13.67 35.24 0.76
N ARG A 468 13.12 34.07 1.21
CA ARG A 468 13.57 33.35 2.41
C ARG A 468 14.66 32.34 2.03
N ASP A 469 15.86 32.86 1.67
CA ASP A 469 16.91 32.08 1.03
C ASP A 469 17.47 30.95 1.90
N GLU A 470 17.52 31.11 3.23
CA GLU A 470 18.04 30.09 4.14
C GLU A 470 17.09 28.87 4.19
N GLU A 471 15.80 29.11 4.37
CA GLU A 471 14.79 28.06 4.38
C GLU A 471 14.67 27.39 3.00
N ALA A 472 14.69 28.19 1.95
CA ALA A 472 14.71 27.67 0.58
C ALA A 472 15.87 26.70 0.37
N ALA A 473 17.08 27.10 0.74
CA ALA A 473 18.26 26.27 0.61
C ALA A 473 18.22 25.01 1.49
N ALA A 474 17.65 25.08 2.70
CA ALA A 474 17.48 23.92 3.57
C ALA A 474 16.55 22.88 2.95
N PHE A 475 15.38 23.27 2.49
CA PHE A 475 14.40 22.38 1.86
C PHE A 475 14.92 21.80 0.54
N LEU A 476 15.52 22.62 -0.33
CA LEU A 476 16.05 22.17 -1.63
C LEU A 476 17.24 21.22 -1.48
N ARG A 477 18.17 21.46 -0.52
CA ARG A 477 19.25 20.50 -0.23
C ARG A 477 18.72 19.17 0.26
N ARG A 478 17.70 19.20 1.14
CA ARG A 478 17.05 17.99 1.63
C ARG A 478 16.39 17.20 0.49
N ALA A 479 15.70 17.88 -0.42
CA ALA A 479 15.09 17.28 -1.59
C ALA A 479 16.15 16.66 -2.52
N ALA A 480 17.20 17.41 -2.86
CA ALA A 480 18.29 16.93 -3.70
C ALA A 480 19.01 15.70 -3.11
N ALA A 481 19.24 15.69 -1.80
CA ALA A 481 19.84 14.55 -1.11
C ALA A 481 18.94 13.30 -1.20
N ALA A 482 17.64 13.45 -0.95
CA ALA A 482 16.68 12.33 -1.04
C ALA A 482 16.57 11.80 -2.47
N HIS A 483 16.49 12.66 -3.47
CA HIS A 483 16.46 12.23 -4.87
C HIS A 483 17.75 11.51 -5.29
N ARG A 484 18.91 11.96 -4.79
CA ARG A 484 20.20 11.28 -5.02
C ARG A 484 20.22 9.88 -4.42
N GLU A 485 19.77 9.71 -3.18
CA GLU A 485 19.69 8.42 -2.51
C GLU A 485 18.77 7.44 -3.25
N LEU A 486 17.72 7.96 -3.88
CA LEU A 486 16.74 7.19 -4.67
C LEU A 486 17.18 6.95 -6.12
N GLY A 487 18.30 7.52 -6.56
CA GLY A 487 18.74 7.45 -7.95
C GLY A 487 17.89 8.27 -8.94
N ASP A 488 17.03 9.17 -8.44
CA ASP A 488 16.16 10.03 -9.26
C ASP A 488 16.96 11.24 -9.79
N ARG A 489 17.71 10.99 -10.87
CA ARG A 489 18.61 11.97 -11.50
C ARG A 489 17.91 13.27 -11.91
N TRP A 490 16.68 13.13 -12.44
CA TRP A 490 15.95 14.26 -12.96
C TRP A 490 15.50 15.21 -11.85
N ASN A 491 14.87 14.69 -10.80
CA ASN A 491 14.41 15.53 -9.69
C ASN A 491 15.58 16.02 -8.83
N GLU A 492 16.71 15.26 -8.70
CA GLU A 492 17.95 15.79 -8.15
C GLU A 492 18.41 17.03 -8.93
N ALA A 493 18.40 16.97 -10.28
CA ALA A 493 18.82 18.10 -11.12
C ALA A 493 17.89 19.31 -10.97
N LEU A 494 16.57 19.10 -10.84
CA LEU A 494 15.61 20.19 -10.63
C LEU A 494 15.84 20.91 -9.28
N ALA A 495 16.03 20.15 -8.21
CA ALA A 495 16.32 20.72 -6.90
C ALA A 495 17.65 21.49 -6.88
N LEU A 496 18.68 20.99 -7.58
CA LEU A 496 19.97 21.67 -7.75
C LEU A 496 19.87 22.93 -8.63
N GLU A 497 19.05 22.90 -9.70
CA GLU A 497 18.75 24.07 -10.51
C GLU A 497 18.12 25.18 -9.67
N ALA A 498 17.17 24.83 -8.80
CA ALA A 498 16.51 25.77 -7.88
C ALA A 498 17.47 26.35 -6.83
N LEU A 499 18.42 25.56 -6.30
CA LEU A 499 19.49 26.04 -5.41
C LEU A 499 20.41 27.10 -6.09
N GLY A 500 20.66 26.94 -7.38
CA GLY A 500 21.29 27.93 -8.21
C GLY A 500 22.77 28.22 -7.92
N GLY A 501 23.45 27.44 -7.09
CA GLY A 501 24.90 27.54 -6.86
C GLY A 501 25.72 27.16 -8.11
N PRO A 502 26.98 27.61 -8.24
CA PRO A 502 27.82 27.25 -9.39
C PRO A 502 28.04 25.74 -9.52
N GLY A 503 28.38 25.08 -8.43
CA GLY A 503 28.57 23.61 -8.37
C GLY A 503 27.26 22.85 -8.58
N ASP A 504 26.14 23.38 -8.05
CA ASP A 504 24.83 22.79 -8.20
C ASP A 504 24.40 22.77 -9.68
N ARG A 505 24.62 23.85 -10.42
CA ARG A 505 24.33 23.95 -11.86
C ARG A 505 25.17 22.98 -12.69
N GLU A 506 26.48 22.87 -12.39
CA GLU A 506 27.34 21.93 -13.09
C GLU A 506 26.90 20.49 -12.86
N ARG A 507 26.57 20.16 -11.62
CA ARG A 507 26.02 18.87 -11.27
C ARG A 507 24.67 18.60 -11.98
N ALA A 508 23.75 19.58 -11.97
CA ALA A 508 22.46 19.46 -12.67
C ALA A 508 22.67 19.23 -14.17
N LEU A 509 23.60 19.94 -14.83
CA LEU A 509 23.92 19.71 -16.24
C LEU A 509 24.42 18.30 -16.51
N THR A 510 25.24 17.74 -15.61
CA THR A 510 25.75 16.38 -15.71
C THR A 510 24.62 15.35 -15.60
N LEU A 511 23.68 15.56 -14.65
CA LEU A 511 22.59 14.65 -14.39
C LEU A 511 21.58 14.57 -15.56
N ILE A 512 21.30 15.70 -16.22
CA ILE A 512 20.37 15.76 -17.38
C ILE A 512 21.05 15.57 -18.73
N ALA A 513 22.37 15.38 -18.77
CA ALA A 513 23.10 15.22 -20.03
C ALA A 513 22.64 14.01 -20.87
N PRO A 514 22.30 12.86 -20.27
CA PRO A 514 21.84 11.69 -21.00
C PRO A 514 20.45 11.83 -21.64
N ASP A 515 19.64 12.80 -21.18
CA ASP A 515 18.26 12.96 -21.67
C ASP A 515 18.28 13.80 -22.96
N ASP A 516 17.65 13.33 -24.04
CA ASP A 516 17.65 13.93 -25.38
C ASP A 516 16.32 14.57 -25.79
N ASP A 517 15.32 14.53 -24.90
CA ASP A 517 14.01 15.11 -25.13
C ASP A 517 14.03 16.67 -25.15
N PRO A 518 13.00 17.32 -25.76
CA PRO A 518 12.90 18.78 -25.86
C PRO A 518 12.98 19.52 -24.53
N ARG A 519 12.38 18.96 -23.46
CA ARG A 519 12.39 19.54 -22.12
C ARG A 519 13.81 19.55 -21.53
N ALA A 520 14.54 18.45 -21.66
CA ALA A 520 15.92 18.35 -21.22
C ALA A 520 16.83 19.33 -21.99
N ALA A 521 16.63 19.43 -23.31
CA ALA A 521 17.36 20.39 -24.15
C ALA A 521 17.12 21.84 -23.70
N ALA A 522 15.86 22.22 -23.47
CA ALA A 522 15.51 23.56 -22.97
C ALA A 522 16.12 23.85 -21.60
N ARG A 523 16.13 22.90 -20.67
CA ARG A 523 16.75 23.07 -19.35
C ARG A 523 18.26 23.21 -19.45
N ARG A 524 18.94 22.37 -20.24
CA ARG A 524 20.40 22.53 -20.49
C ARG A 524 20.73 23.92 -21.04
N ALA A 525 19.92 24.44 -21.96
CA ALA A 525 20.11 25.78 -22.50
C ALA A 525 20.00 26.88 -21.42
N ARG A 526 18.96 26.79 -20.56
CA ARG A 526 18.78 27.74 -19.44
C ARG A 526 19.93 27.70 -18.43
N LEU A 527 20.36 26.52 -17.99
CA LEU A 527 21.46 26.35 -17.05
C LEU A 527 22.77 26.91 -17.59
N ARG A 528 23.07 26.69 -18.89
CA ARG A 528 24.25 27.27 -19.57
C ARG A 528 24.17 28.78 -19.68
N ALA A 529 23.01 29.35 -20.00
CA ALA A 529 22.80 30.79 -20.10
C ALA A 529 22.99 31.49 -18.74
N ALA A 530 22.44 30.92 -17.65
CA ALA A 530 22.61 31.45 -16.30
C ALA A 530 24.10 31.46 -15.85
N GLY A 531 24.87 30.44 -16.24
CA GLY A 531 26.32 30.40 -15.97
C GLY A 531 27.11 31.49 -16.70
N ARG A 532 26.75 31.82 -17.97
CA ARG A 532 27.39 32.89 -18.77
C ARG A 532 27.11 34.30 -18.24
N ARG A 533 25.88 34.58 -17.80
CA ARG A 533 25.49 35.91 -17.24
C ARG A 533 26.28 36.22 -15.97
N ARG A 534 26.57 35.25 -15.12
CA ARG A 534 27.31 35.43 -13.86
C ARG A 534 28.82 35.63 -14.09
N ARG A 535 29.42 34.98 -15.13
CA ARG A 535 30.82 35.16 -15.52
C ARG A 535 31.08 36.58 -16.13
N ARG A 536 30.04 37.21 -16.72
CA ARG A 536 30.13 38.58 -17.26
C ARG A 536 29.94 39.67 -16.20
N ARG A 537 29.45 39.31 -14.99
CA ARG A 537 29.25 40.26 -13.87
C ARG A 537 30.38 40.21 -12.83
N LYS A 538 31.29 39.23 -12.93
CA LYS A 538 32.57 39.18 -12.21
C LYS A 538 33.67 39.69 -13.12
#